data_50f0233ecb7573492616d5569e63841d
#
_entry.id   50f0233ecb7573492616d5569e63841d
#
_cell.length_a   1.000
_cell.length_b   1.000
_cell.length_c   1.000
_cell.angle_alpha   90.00
_cell.angle_beta   90.00
_cell.angle_gamma   90.00
#
_symmetry.space_group_name_H-M   'P 1'
#
loop_
_entity.id
_entity.type
_entity.pdbx_description
1 polymer ?
#
loop_
_entity_poly.entity_id
_entity_poly.type
_entity_poly.pdbx_seq_one_letter_code
_entity_poly.pdbx_strand_id
1 'polypeptide(L)'
;MKLDLEIRDVIVKRLEALAGATGRSIEDLAQEALDSFVGSPKARRAILKALRSATKEGGCSLADLGWIDGYAGQTVDELLLYEGTDKIHSILFALEDAIEEKTKSAGPLQRTGVELIVQSVLALDREVNNGGYDQYFRNSSRRYAPVAVNHLVIIGCTEIADITQHALDSLGVPEITVAAIDATMQTKDVQRDRALNRCDLAFYEQKGLLENLFSYVKAHQDGIKI
;
A
#
# COMPACT_ATOMS: atom_id res chain seq x y z
N MET A 1 10.44 -18.92 -17.55
CA MET A 1 9.34 -18.52 -18.45
C MET A 1 9.55 -17.04 -18.76
N LYS A 2 9.75 -16.62 -20.02
CA LYS A 2 9.74 -15.20 -20.40
C LYS A 2 8.27 -14.78 -20.54
N LEU A 3 7.81 -13.85 -19.73
CA LEU A 3 6.59 -13.11 -20.04
C LEU A 3 6.95 -12.14 -21.18
N ASP A 4 6.48 -12.41 -22.39
CA ASP A 4 6.48 -11.43 -23.47
C ASP A 4 5.33 -10.45 -23.20
N LEU A 5 5.62 -9.38 -22.47
CA LEU A 5 4.72 -8.23 -22.32
C LEU A 5 4.93 -7.32 -23.53
N GLU A 6 3.95 -7.25 -24.42
CA GLU A 6 3.88 -6.15 -25.39
C GLU A 6 3.65 -4.83 -24.65
N ILE A 7 4.74 -4.19 -24.25
CA ILE A 7 4.71 -2.85 -23.63
C ILE A 7 4.54 -1.85 -24.77
N ARG A 8 3.48 -1.02 -24.72
CA ARG A 8 3.25 0.02 -25.72
C ARG A 8 4.48 0.94 -25.81
N ASP A 9 4.90 1.31 -27.00
CA ASP A 9 6.04 2.20 -27.29
C ASP A 9 6.11 3.46 -26.43
N VAL A 10 4.96 4.02 -26.03
CA VAL A 10 4.86 5.19 -25.16
C VAL A 10 5.40 4.90 -23.75
N ILE A 11 5.20 3.68 -23.23
CA ILE A 11 5.69 3.29 -21.90
C ILE A 11 7.19 3.06 -21.97
N VAL A 12 7.67 2.40 -23.03
CA VAL A 12 9.11 2.19 -23.24
C VAL A 12 9.84 3.51 -23.29
N LYS A 13 9.38 4.48 -24.09
CA LYS A 13 9.98 5.84 -24.18
C LYS A 13 9.99 6.60 -22.85
N ARG A 14 8.95 6.41 -22.01
CA ARG A 14 8.92 7.02 -20.66
C ARG A 14 9.92 6.37 -19.73
N LEU A 15 10.07 5.05 -19.77
CA LEU A 15 11.07 4.33 -18.98
C LEU A 15 12.50 4.71 -19.42
N GLU A 16 12.76 4.83 -20.73
CA GLU A 16 14.03 5.32 -21.28
C GLU A 16 14.37 6.72 -20.80
N ALA A 17 13.39 7.64 -20.83
CA ALA A 17 13.57 9.01 -20.34
C ALA A 17 13.86 9.05 -18.83
N LEU A 18 13.17 8.24 -18.03
CA LEU A 18 13.40 8.11 -16.59
C LEU A 18 14.78 7.48 -16.30
N ALA A 19 15.17 6.45 -17.04
CA ALA A 19 16.48 5.81 -16.93
C ALA A 19 17.60 6.81 -17.18
N GLY A 20 17.47 7.63 -18.26
CA GLY A 20 18.42 8.69 -18.56
C GLY A 20 18.49 9.79 -17.50
N ALA A 21 17.36 10.13 -16.88
CA ALA A 21 17.31 11.17 -15.85
C ALA A 21 17.80 10.70 -14.46
N THR A 22 17.64 9.42 -14.14
CA THR A 22 17.92 8.85 -12.80
C THR A 22 19.19 8.02 -12.74
N GLY A 23 19.80 7.67 -13.88
CA GLY A 23 20.95 6.77 -13.97
C GLY A 23 20.62 5.29 -13.60
N ARG A 24 19.34 4.94 -13.53
CA ARG A 24 18.84 3.58 -13.19
C ARG A 24 18.60 2.77 -14.45
N SER A 25 18.62 1.45 -14.34
CA SER A 25 18.26 0.58 -15.47
C SER A 25 16.77 0.64 -15.79
N ILE A 26 16.40 0.38 -17.04
CA ILE A 26 15.00 0.26 -17.47
C ILE A 26 14.31 -0.91 -16.73
N GLU A 27 15.05 -1.99 -16.50
CA GLU A 27 14.60 -3.17 -15.78
C GLU A 27 14.22 -2.84 -14.34
N ASP A 28 15.07 -2.07 -13.61
CA ASP A 28 14.78 -1.65 -12.23
C ASP A 28 13.55 -0.76 -12.15
N LEU A 29 13.41 0.19 -13.09
CA LEU A 29 12.26 1.08 -13.17
C LEU A 29 10.98 0.34 -13.55
N ALA A 30 11.07 -0.63 -14.45
CA ALA A 30 9.95 -1.48 -14.84
C ALA A 30 9.53 -2.39 -13.69
N GLN A 31 10.49 -2.95 -12.94
CA GLN A 31 10.22 -3.76 -11.77
C GLN A 31 9.52 -2.95 -10.68
N GLU A 32 10.01 -1.75 -10.39
CA GLU A 32 9.39 -0.84 -9.43
C GLU A 32 7.96 -0.44 -9.83
N ALA A 33 7.75 -0.14 -11.13
CA ALA A 33 6.42 0.15 -11.65
C ALA A 33 5.48 -1.05 -11.55
N LEU A 34 5.97 -2.28 -11.80
CA LEU A 34 5.21 -3.50 -11.63
C LEU A 34 4.88 -3.77 -10.15
N ASP A 35 5.83 -3.59 -9.25
CA ASP A 35 5.63 -3.76 -7.82
C ASP A 35 4.61 -2.75 -7.28
N SER A 36 4.68 -1.49 -7.71
CA SER A 36 3.69 -0.46 -7.41
C SER A 36 2.31 -0.79 -7.98
N PHE A 37 2.25 -1.28 -9.22
CA PHE A 37 1.00 -1.67 -9.87
C PHE A 37 0.34 -2.87 -9.19
N VAL A 38 1.12 -3.88 -8.80
CA VAL A 38 0.65 -5.07 -8.08
C VAL A 38 0.09 -4.70 -6.71
N GLY A 39 0.58 -3.63 -6.08
CA GLY A 39 0.04 -3.06 -4.83
C GLY A 39 -1.41 -2.57 -4.94
N SER A 40 -1.92 -2.24 -6.14
CA SER A 40 -3.29 -1.79 -6.29
C SER A 40 -4.30 -2.94 -6.22
N PRO A 41 -5.39 -2.83 -5.42
CA PRO A 41 -6.39 -3.92 -5.27
C PRO A 41 -7.06 -4.31 -6.60
N LYS A 42 -7.18 -3.36 -7.53
CA LYS A 42 -7.77 -3.59 -8.86
C LYS A 42 -6.81 -4.37 -9.76
N ALA A 43 -5.54 -3.98 -9.76
CA ALA A 43 -4.51 -4.66 -10.53
C ALA A 43 -4.25 -6.06 -9.97
N ARG A 44 -4.16 -6.19 -8.65
CA ARG A 44 -4.03 -7.48 -7.96
C ARG A 44 -5.15 -8.45 -8.38
N ARG A 45 -6.42 -8.03 -8.31
CA ARG A 45 -7.56 -8.88 -8.76
C ARG A 45 -7.45 -9.26 -10.23
N ALA A 46 -6.99 -8.33 -11.09
CA ALA A 46 -6.80 -8.61 -12.52
C ALA A 46 -5.66 -9.61 -12.76
N ILE A 47 -4.52 -9.44 -12.08
CA ILE A 47 -3.36 -10.35 -12.14
C ILE A 47 -3.73 -11.73 -11.59
N LEU A 48 -4.37 -11.80 -10.42
CA LEU A 48 -4.84 -13.05 -9.83
C LEU A 48 -5.80 -13.79 -10.76
N LYS A 49 -6.72 -13.06 -11.40
CA LYS A 49 -7.63 -13.65 -12.39
C LYS A 49 -6.88 -14.19 -13.62
N ALA A 50 -5.90 -13.43 -14.12
CA ALA A 50 -5.08 -13.84 -15.27
C ALA A 50 -4.20 -15.05 -14.93
N LEU A 51 -3.57 -15.05 -13.75
CA LEU A 51 -2.75 -16.17 -13.27
C LEU A 51 -3.58 -17.43 -13.03
N ARG A 52 -4.77 -17.33 -12.42
CA ARG A 52 -5.72 -18.45 -12.28
C ARG A 52 -6.14 -19.05 -13.63
N SER A 53 -6.23 -18.21 -14.67
CA SER A 53 -6.50 -18.69 -16.01
C SER A 53 -5.27 -19.41 -16.60
N ALA A 54 -4.08 -18.85 -16.41
CA ALA A 54 -2.82 -19.41 -16.88
C ALA A 54 -2.43 -20.73 -16.17
N THR A 55 -2.72 -20.84 -14.86
CA THR A 55 -2.45 -22.08 -14.09
C THR A 55 -3.33 -23.26 -14.55
N LYS A 56 -4.54 -23.00 -15.03
CA LYS A 56 -5.39 -24.04 -15.65
C LYS A 56 -4.82 -24.57 -16.95
N GLU A 57 -3.92 -23.82 -17.59
CA GLU A 57 -3.26 -24.16 -18.85
C GLU A 57 -1.80 -24.62 -18.65
N GLY A 58 -1.37 -24.89 -17.40
CA GLY A 58 -0.02 -25.35 -17.08
C GLY A 58 1.02 -24.25 -16.88
N GLY A 59 0.58 -23.02 -16.56
CA GLY A 59 1.44 -21.86 -16.25
C GLY A 59 2.00 -21.84 -14.82
N CYS A 60 2.87 -20.85 -14.54
CA CYS A 60 3.47 -20.57 -13.23
C CYS A 60 2.39 -20.13 -12.22
N SER A 61 2.43 -20.67 -11.00
CA SER A 61 1.53 -20.25 -9.92
C SER A 61 2.06 -19.00 -9.19
N LEU A 62 1.20 -18.30 -8.44
CA LEU A 62 1.63 -17.21 -7.54
C LEU A 62 2.62 -17.72 -6.50
N ALA A 63 2.43 -18.94 -6.01
CA ALA A 63 3.34 -19.58 -5.06
C ALA A 63 4.76 -19.71 -5.64
N ASP A 64 4.91 -20.00 -6.95
CA ASP A 64 6.22 -20.06 -7.63
C ASP A 64 6.93 -18.69 -7.69
N LEU A 65 6.19 -17.59 -7.45
CA LEU A 65 6.70 -16.22 -7.39
C LEU A 65 6.90 -15.73 -5.95
N GLY A 66 6.67 -16.58 -4.94
CA GLY A 66 6.68 -16.20 -3.53
C GLY A 66 5.54 -15.25 -3.16
N TRP A 67 4.34 -15.48 -3.67
CA TRP A 67 3.13 -14.71 -3.36
C TRP A 67 2.01 -15.60 -2.88
N ILE A 68 1.38 -15.20 -1.77
CA ILE A 68 0.15 -15.84 -1.30
C ILE A 68 -1.01 -15.47 -2.24
N ASP A 69 -1.85 -16.43 -2.61
CA ASP A 69 -3.04 -16.22 -3.46
C ASP A 69 -4.21 -15.51 -2.71
N GLY A 70 -3.89 -14.60 -1.80
CA GLY A 70 -4.83 -13.88 -0.98
C GLY A 70 -5.28 -14.66 0.25
N TYR A 71 -6.25 -14.10 0.98
CA TYR A 71 -6.85 -14.75 2.12
C TYR A 71 -7.81 -15.86 1.69
N ALA A 72 -7.71 -17.03 2.31
CA ALA A 72 -8.54 -18.20 2.05
C ALA A 72 -8.96 -18.90 3.36
N GLY A 73 -9.13 -18.12 4.45
CA GLY A 73 -9.52 -18.64 5.75
C GLY A 73 -8.37 -19.04 6.68
N GLN A 74 -7.13 -18.62 6.35
CA GLN A 74 -5.97 -18.88 7.22
C GLN A 74 -6.10 -18.11 8.54
N THR A 75 -5.59 -18.70 9.62
CA THR A 75 -5.35 -18.00 10.88
C THR A 75 -4.16 -17.03 10.75
N VAL A 76 -4.00 -16.10 11.71
CA VAL A 76 -2.84 -15.19 11.75
C VAL A 76 -1.54 -16.00 11.79
N ASP A 77 -1.48 -17.03 12.63
CA ASP A 77 -0.29 -17.88 12.76
C ASP A 77 0.06 -18.56 11.44
N GLU A 78 -0.93 -19.09 10.72
CA GLU A 78 -0.74 -19.70 9.40
C GLU A 78 -0.23 -18.69 8.36
N LEU A 79 -0.75 -17.44 8.37
CA LEU A 79 -0.25 -16.38 7.50
C LEU A 79 1.21 -16.03 7.82
N LEU A 80 1.60 -15.99 9.10
CA LEU A 80 2.97 -15.67 9.51
C LEU A 80 3.97 -16.79 9.18
N LEU A 81 3.52 -18.06 9.04
CA LEU A 81 4.39 -19.16 8.60
C LEU A 81 4.94 -18.99 7.18
N TYR A 82 4.32 -18.13 6.36
CA TYR A 82 4.84 -17.80 5.03
C TYR A 82 6.04 -16.87 5.04
N GLU A 83 6.48 -16.36 6.22
CA GLU A 83 7.71 -15.57 6.33
C GLU A 83 8.92 -16.35 5.83
N GLY A 84 9.72 -15.73 4.96
CA GLY A 84 10.92 -16.34 4.36
C GLY A 84 10.66 -17.19 3.12
N THR A 85 9.41 -17.59 2.85
CA THR A 85 9.02 -18.26 1.60
C THR A 85 8.29 -17.31 0.67
N ASP A 86 7.53 -16.38 1.23
CA ASP A 86 6.71 -15.44 0.49
C ASP A 86 7.04 -13.98 0.80
N LYS A 87 6.70 -13.11 -0.11
CA LYS A 87 6.94 -11.66 0.06
C LYS A 87 6.09 -11.12 1.19
N ILE A 88 6.68 -10.34 2.08
CA ILE A 88 6.00 -9.66 3.20
C ILE A 88 4.74 -8.91 2.76
N HIS A 89 4.80 -8.24 1.61
CA HIS A 89 3.65 -7.55 1.02
C HIS A 89 2.45 -8.47 0.85
N SER A 90 2.65 -9.69 0.33
CA SER A 90 1.54 -10.63 0.09
C SER A 90 0.92 -11.14 1.39
N ILE A 91 1.74 -11.34 2.41
CA ILE A 91 1.28 -11.74 3.75
C ILE A 91 0.43 -10.63 4.37
N LEU A 92 0.92 -9.40 4.35
CA LEU A 92 0.20 -8.23 4.88
C LEU A 92 -1.11 -7.97 4.11
N PHE A 93 -1.13 -8.15 2.79
CA PHE A 93 -2.36 -7.99 2.01
C PHE A 93 -3.37 -9.11 2.29
N ALA A 94 -2.92 -10.36 2.46
CA ALA A 94 -3.81 -11.43 2.87
C ALA A 94 -4.42 -11.16 4.27
N LEU A 95 -3.62 -10.61 5.18
CA LEU A 95 -4.09 -10.19 6.49
C LEU A 95 -5.09 -9.03 6.40
N GLU A 96 -4.83 -8.02 5.54
CA GLU A 96 -5.79 -6.93 5.28
C GLU A 96 -7.11 -7.46 4.73
N ASP A 97 -7.07 -8.39 3.76
CA ASP A 97 -8.26 -9.03 3.20
C ASP A 97 -9.08 -9.75 4.29
N ALA A 98 -8.40 -10.49 5.20
CA ALA A 98 -9.05 -11.17 6.32
C ALA A 98 -9.75 -10.19 7.29
N ILE A 99 -9.07 -9.10 7.66
CA ILE A 99 -9.64 -8.04 8.51
C ILE A 99 -10.83 -7.35 7.80
N GLU A 100 -10.74 -7.12 6.49
CA GLU A 100 -11.86 -6.57 5.73
C GLU A 100 -13.06 -7.51 5.67
N GLU A 101 -12.84 -8.80 5.46
CA GLU A 101 -13.90 -9.81 5.42
C GLU A 101 -14.64 -9.89 6.76
N LYS A 102 -13.88 -9.96 7.86
CA LYS A 102 -14.47 -9.88 9.22
C LYS A 102 -15.27 -8.59 9.41
N THR A 103 -14.70 -7.46 9.02
CA THR A 103 -15.36 -6.16 9.18
C THR A 103 -16.65 -6.03 8.37
N LYS A 104 -16.69 -6.63 7.18
CA LYS A 104 -17.93 -6.69 6.36
C LYS A 104 -19.01 -7.53 7.00
N SER A 105 -18.64 -8.62 7.68
CA SER A 105 -19.58 -9.55 8.31
C SER A 105 -20.03 -9.09 9.70
N ALA A 106 -19.13 -8.58 10.54
CA ALA A 106 -19.38 -8.25 11.95
C ALA A 106 -19.53 -6.75 12.23
N GLY A 107 -19.22 -5.89 11.25
CA GLY A 107 -19.29 -4.43 11.35
C GLY A 107 -17.97 -3.77 11.79
N PRO A 108 -17.82 -2.46 11.49
CA PRO A 108 -16.55 -1.73 11.68
C PRO A 108 -16.14 -1.56 13.15
N LEU A 109 -17.04 -1.66 14.10
CA LEU A 109 -16.75 -1.58 15.53
C LEU A 109 -16.07 -2.83 16.10
N GLN A 110 -16.00 -3.92 15.35
CA GLN A 110 -15.33 -5.17 15.75
C GLN A 110 -13.82 -5.18 15.47
N ARG A 111 -13.26 -4.08 14.95
CA ARG A 111 -11.81 -3.96 14.76
C ARG A 111 -11.09 -3.77 16.09
N THR A 112 -9.98 -4.47 16.24
CA THR A 112 -9.04 -4.20 17.32
C THR A 112 -8.14 -3.01 16.97
N GLY A 113 -7.41 -2.49 17.98
CA GLY A 113 -6.43 -1.43 17.74
C GLY A 113 -5.31 -1.87 16.79
N VAL A 114 -4.86 -3.12 16.90
CA VAL A 114 -3.82 -3.71 16.03
C VAL A 114 -4.31 -3.76 14.56
N GLU A 115 -5.53 -4.23 14.35
CA GLU A 115 -6.14 -4.30 13.03
C GLU A 115 -6.33 -2.94 12.38
N LEU A 116 -6.66 -1.93 13.20
CA LEU A 116 -6.79 -0.56 12.71
C LEU A 116 -5.42 0.01 12.27
N ILE A 117 -4.34 -0.31 13.01
CA ILE A 117 -2.97 0.05 12.62
C ILE A 117 -2.61 -0.59 11.29
N VAL A 118 -2.82 -1.90 11.13
CA VAL A 118 -2.55 -2.62 9.88
C VAL A 118 -3.27 -1.95 8.70
N GLN A 119 -4.58 -1.74 8.82
CA GLN A 119 -5.37 -1.16 7.74
C GLN A 119 -4.98 0.29 7.41
N SER A 120 -4.68 1.10 8.42
CA SER A 120 -4.32 2.51 8.20
C SER A 120 -2.97 2.67 7.52
N VAL A 121 -1.98 1.86 7.91
CA VAL A 121 -0.64 1.90 7.32
C VAL A 121 -0.65 1.36 5.90
N LEU A 122 -1.31 0.22 5.64
CA LEU A 122 -1.45 -0.32 4.29
C LEU A 122 -2.26 0.59 3.36
N ALA A 123 -3.28 1.27 3.89
CA ALA A 123 -4.03 2.26 3.12
C ALA A 123 -3.17 3.46 2.74
N LEU A 124 -2.35 3.98 3.67
CA LEU A 124 -1.41 5.07 3.39
C LEU A 124 -0.39 4.64 2.34
N ASP A 125 0.30 3.53 2.55
CA ASP A 125 1.29 2.98 1.63
C ASP A 125 0.73 2.86 0.21
N ARG A 126 -0.41 2.22 0.08
CA ARG A 126 -1.08 2.00 -1.20
C ARG A 126 -1.46 3.29 -1.92
N GLU A 127 -2.05 4.25 -1.20
CA GLU A 127 -2.54 5.48 -1.82
C GLU A 127 -1.40 6.42 -2.20
N VAL A 128 -0.40 6.56 -1.32
CA VAL A 128 0.72 7.45 -1.60
C VAL A 128 1.59 6.90 -2.74
N ASN A 129 1.87 5.60 -2.77
CA ASN A 129 2.61 4.99 -3.87
C ASN A 129 1.83 5.00 -5.20
N ASN A 130 0.51 5.05 -5.19
CA ASN A 130 -0.32 5.08 -6.41
C ASN A 130 -0.57 6.48 -6.98
N GLY A 131 -0.58 7.51 -6.14
CA GLY A 131 -0.95 8.86 -6.60
C GLY A 131 -0.70 9.95 -5.56
N GLY A 132 0.21 9.69 -4.62
CA GLY A 132 0.63 10.67 -3.62
C GLY A 132 -0.38 10.94 -2.51
N TYR A 133 -0.03 11.88 -1.65
CA TYR A 133 -0.91 12.34 -0.58
C TYR A 133 -2.20 12.99 -1.11
N ASP A 134 -2.20 13.55 -2.33
CA ASP A 134 -3.42 14.07 -2.96
C ASP A 134 -4.43 12.91 -3.13
N GLN A 135 -4.00 11.77 -3.64
CA GLN A 135 -4.85 10.59 -3.76
C GLN A 135 -5.30 10.05 -2.40
N TYR A 136 -4.40 9.98 -1.42
CA TYR A 136 -4.72 9.55 -0.07
C TYR A 136 -5.84 10.39 0.57
N PHE A 137 -5.78 11.72 0.41
CA PHE A 137 -6.77 12.63 0.96
C PHE A 137 -8.08 12.69 0.16
N ARG A 138 -8.07 12.32 -1.12
CA ARG A 138 -9.29 12.28 -1.96
C ARG A 138 -10.04 10.97 -1.86
N ASN A 139 -9.34 9.86 -1.67
CA ASN A 139 -9.93 8.52 -1.62
C ASN A 139 -10.51 8.20 -0.23
N SER A 140 -11.23 7.09 -0.13
CA SER A 140 -11.85 6.63 1.13
C SER A 140 -10.83 6.40 2.26
N SER A 141 -9.55 6.24 1.91
CA SER A 141 -8.42 6.03 2.83
C SER A 141 -8.16 7.23 3.75
N ARG A 142 -8.62 8.45 3.38
CA ARG A 142 -8.56 9.65 4.24
C ARG A 142 -9.20 9.47 5.61
N ARG A 143 -10.09 8.49 5.76
CA ARG A 143 -10.69 8.13 7.06
C ARG A 143 -9.65 7.75 8.11
N TYR A 144 -8.47 7.33 7.68
CA TYR A 144 -7.35 6.98 8.56
C TYR A 144 -6.43 8.18 8.86
N ALA A 145 -6.57 9.31 8.16
CA ALA A 145 -5.71 10.47 8.32
C ALA A 145 -5.61 10.98 9.79
N PRO A 146 -6.69 11.01 10.59
CA PRO A 146 -6.61 11.42 11.98
C PRO A 146 -5.71 10.56 12.87
N VAL A 147 -5.44 9.33 12.48
CA VAL A 147 -4.66 8.36 13.28
C VAL A 147 -3.36 7.93 12.60
N ALA A 148 -3.15 8.29 11.34
CA ALA A 148 -2.04 7.79 10.53
C ALA A 148 -0.67 8.09 11.14
N VAL A 149 -0.43 9.33 11.57
CA VAL A 149 0.85 9.73 12.18
C VAL A 149 1.15 8.92 13.44
N ASN A 150 0.17 8.79 14.34
CA ASN A 150 0.34 8.02 15.56
C ASN A 150 0.61 6.53 15.27
N HIS A 151 -0.07 5.95 14.27
CA HIS A 151 0.13 4.56 13.89
C HIS A 151 1.53 4.33 13.29
N LEU A 152 2.04 5.28 12.50
CA LEU A 152 3.41 5.23 11.98
C LEU A 152 4.45 5.29 13.11
N VAL A 153 4.24 6.14 14.10
CA VAL A 153 5.10 6.21 15.30
C VAL A 153 5.07 4.88 16.06
N ILE A 154 3.89 4.29 16.27
CA ILE A 154 3.74 3.01 16.99
C ILE A 154 4.52 1.88 16.32
N ILE A 155 4.55 1.85 14.98
CA ILE A 155 5.32 0.81 14.25
C ILE A 155 6.79 1.20 14.04
N GLY A 156 7.27 2.33 14.59
CA GLY A 156 8.65 2.78 14.52
C GLY A 156 9.07 3.47 13.22
N CYS A 157 8.10 3.97 12.43
CA CYS A 157 8.35 4.70 11.17
C CYS A 157 8.30 6.21 11.39
N THR A 158 9.20 6.74 12.22
CA THR A 158 9.18 8.16 12.66
C THR A 158 9.38 9.13 11.51
N GLU A 159 10.27 8.84 10.57
CA GLU A 159 10.53 9.70 9.40
C GLU A 159 9.30 9.79 8.48
N ILE A 160 8.61 8.65 8.28
CA ILE A 160 7.36 8.63 7.50
C ILE A 160 6.23 9.33 8.27
N ALA A 161 6.21 9.23 9.60
CA ALA A 161 5.27 9.95 10.43
C ALA A 161 5.44 11.46 10.31
N ASP A 162 6.67 11.97 10.31
CA ASP A 162 6.98 13.39 10.12
C ASP A 162 6.57 13.87 8.73
N ILE A 163 6.88 13.11 7.69
CA ILE A 163 6.44 13.41 6.31
C ILE A 163 4.93 13.47 6.23
N THR A 164 4.24 12.50 6.84
CA THR A 164 2.77 12.45 6.86
C THR A 164 2.18 13.62 7.65
N GLN A 165 2.82 14.02 8.76
CA GLN A 165 2.41 15.22 9.52
C GLN A 165 2.53 16.48 8.65
N HIS A 166 3.64 16.67 7.93
CA HIS A 166 3.80 17.81 7.02
C HIS A 166 2.74 17.81 5.90
N ALA A 167 2.36 16.63 5.39
CA ALA A 167 1.28 16.52 4.42
C ALA A 167 -0.07 16.95 5.03
N LEU A 168 -0.38 16.55 6.26
CA LEU A 168 -1.58 16.96 6.99
C LEU A 168 -1.58 18.47 7.29
N ASP A 169 -0.44 19.04 7.73
CA ASP A 169 -0.30 20.46 8.01
C ASP A 169 -0.55 21.31 6.76
N SER A 170 -0.18 20.79 5.58
CA SER A 170 -0.40 21.49 4.31
C SER A 170 -1.87 21.67 3.94
N LEU A 171 -2.78 20.92 4.58
CA LEU A 171 -4.23 21.09 4.41
C LEU A 171 -4.74 22.38 5.04
N GLY A 172 -4.00 22.96 6.01
CA GLY A 172 -4.36 24.21 6.66
C GLY A 172 -5.67 24.16 7.46
N VAL A 173 -6.07 22.98 7.93
CA VAL A 173 -7.30 22.78 8.71
C VAL A 173 -6.99 22.78 10.21
N PRO A 174 -7.86 23.33 11.06
CA PRO A 174 -7.61 23.39 12.51
C PRO A 174 -7.70 22.02 13.19
N GLU A 175 -8.43 21.08 12.59
CA GLU A 175 -8.62 19.74 13.08
C GLU A 175 -8.67 18.76 11.89
N ILE A 176 -7.95 17.67 12.00
CA ILE A 176 -7.92 16.62 10.97
C ILE A 176 -9.15 15.73 11.13
N THR A 177 -10.20 16.08 10.40
CA THR A 177 -11.42 15.29 10.28
C THR A 177 -11.69 14.95 8.81
N VAL A 178 -12.42 13.87 8.54
CA VAL A 178 -12.81 13.51 7.17
C VAL A 178 -13.53 14.65 6.47
N ALA A 179 -14.44 15.34 7.17
CA ALA A 179 -15.20 16.44 6.59
C ALA A 179 -14.32 17.66 6.26
N ALA A 180 -13.35 17.99 7.13
CA ALA A 180 -12.41 19.10 6.89
C ALA A 180 -11.48 18.78 5.70
N ILE A 181 -10.98 17.55 5.62
CA ILE A 181 -10.17 17.07 4.49
C ILE A 181 -10.99 17.17 3.20
N ASP A 182 -12.22 16.66 3.18
CA ASP A 182 -13.09 16.69 2.00
C ASP A 182 -13.33 18.13 1.53
N ALA A 183 -13.66 19.03 2.42
CA ALA A 183 -13.90 20.44 2.08
C ALA A 183 -12.65 21.10 1.48
N THR A 184 -11.48 20.86 2.09
CA THR A 184 -10.21 21.41 1.63
C THR A 184 -9.82 20.84 0.26
N MET A 185 -9.94 19.52 0.07
CA MET A 185 -9.54 18.87 -1.18
C MET A 185 -10.48 19.16 -2.37
N GLN A 186 -11.65 19.73 -2.14
CA GLN A 186 -12.53 20.24 -3.22
C GLN A 186 -12.09 21.60 -3.77
N THR A 187 -11.26 22.33 -3.05
CA THR A 187 -10.74 23.63 -3.49
C THR A 187 -9.44 23.47 -4.28
N LYS A 188 -9.18 24.41 -5.21
CA LYS A 188 -7.89 24.49 -5.87
C LYS A 188 -6.94 25.32 -5.01
N ASP A 189 -5.80 24.76 -4.64
CA ASP A 189 -4.74 25.42 -3.90
C ASP A 189 -3.36 24.94 -4.39
N VAL A 190 -2.70 25.80 -5.16
CA VAL A 190 -1.40 25.52 -5.77
C VAL A 190 -0.29 25.38 -4.69
N GLN A 191 -0.41 26.08 -3.56
CA GLN A 191 0.61 25.98 -2.49
C GLN A 191 0.50 24.65 -1.78
N ARG A 192 -0.71 24.24 -1.44
CA ARG A 192 -0.99 22.90 -0.89
C ARG A 192 -0.50 21.82 -1.85
N ASP A 193 -0.90 21.89 -3.12
CA ASP A 193 -0.56 20.86 -4.10
C ASP A 193 0.98 20.72 -4.26
N ARG A 194 1.73 21.84 -4.22
CA ARG A 194 3.21 21.82 -4.20
C ARG A 194 3.78 21.25 -2.90
N ALA A 195 3.13 21.49 -1.77
CA ALA A 195 3.56 20.93 -0.49
C ALA A 195 3.36 19.42 -0.47
N LEU A 196 2.19 18.93 -0.91
CA LEU A 196 1.92 17.49 -1.04
C LEU A 196 2.92 16.80 -1.96
N ASN A 197 3.21 17.37 -3.15
CA ASN A 197 4.22 16.81 -4.06
C ASN A 197 5.62 16.69 -3.42
N ARG A 198 6.01 17.61 -2.53
CA ARG A 198 7.28 17.49 -1.79
C ARG A 198 7.23 16.34 -0.79
N CYS A 199 6.09 16.16 -0.11
CA CYS A 199 5.88 15.02 0.79
C CYS A 199 5.89 13.68 0.03
N ASP A 200 5.31 13.63 -1.17
CA ASP A 200 5.33 12.44 -2.01
C ASP A 200 6.76 12.02 -2.34
N LEU A 201 7.59 12.97 -2.83
CA LEU A 201 8.98 12.69 -3.14
C LEU A 201 9.77 12.20 -1.91
N ALA A 202 9.55 12.84 -0.74
CA ALA A 202 10.19 12.42 0.50
C ALA A 202 9.73 11.03 0.95
N PHE A 203 8.44 10.70 0.76
CA PHE A 203 7.88 9.38 1.07
C PHE A 203 8.49 8.29 0.20
N TYR A 204 8.65 8.52 -1.11
CA TYR A 204 9.21 7.54 -2.04
C TYR A 204 10.68 7.21 -1.79
N GLU A 205 11.40 8.07 -1.08
CA GLU A 205 12.78 7.80 -0.64
C GLU A 205 12.83 6.90 0.60
N GLN A 206 11.73 6.74 1.32
CA GLN A 206 11.68 5.93 2.54
C GLN A 206 11.63 4.43 2.23
N LYS A 207 12.18 3.65 3.13
CA LYS A 207 12.21 2.19 3.06
C LYS A 207 11.79 1.59 4.39
N GLY A 208 11.41 0.34 4.38
CA GLY A 208 11.16 -0.41 5.60
C GLY A 208 9.77 -0.22 6.22
N LEU A 209 8.85 0.51 5.59
CA LEU A 209 7.49 0.72 6.11
C LEU A 209 6.77 -0.61 6.35
N LEU A 210 6.77 -1.48 5.36
CA LEU A 210 6.07 -2.76 5.44
C LEU A 210 6.83 -3.78 6.29
N GLU A 211 8.15 -3.74 6.34
CA GLU A 211 8.97 -4.53 7.23
C GLU A 211 8.71 -4.17 8.70
N ASN A 212 8.60 -2.89 9.02
CA ASN A 212 8.26 -2.42 10.35
C ASN A 212 6.83 -2.81 10.73
N LEU A 213 5.88 -2.63 9.81
CA LEU A 213 4.50 -3.09 10.00
C LEU A 213 4.44 -4.60 10.25
N PHE A 214 5.17 -5.39 9.46
CA PHE A 214 5.21 -6.84 9.62
C PHE A 214 5.82 -7.26 10.96
N SER A 215 6.89 -6.59 11.38
CA SER A 215 7.50 -6.80 12.70
C SER A 215 6.52 -6.47 13.83
N TYR A 216 5.76 -5.38 13.69
CA TYR A 216 4.70 -5.01 14.62
C TYR A 216 3.59 -6.06 14.69
N VAL A 217 3.12 -6.56 13.52
CA VAL A 217 2.11 -7.62 13.44
C VAL A 217 2.57 -8.88 14.19
N LYS A 218 3.80 -9.33 13.97
CA LYS A 218 4.36 -10.49 14.69
C LYS A 218 4.39 -10.30 16.20
N ALA A 219 4.77 -9.10 16.66
CA ALA A 219 4.83 -8.79 18.08
C ALA A 219 3.45 -8.68 18.75
N HIS A 220 2.39 -8.46 17.98
CA HIS A 220 1.05 -8.21 18.48
C HIS A 220 -0.02 -9.11 17.85
N GLN A 221 0.37 -10.30 17.37
CA GLN A 221 -0.53 -11.23 16.66
C GLN A 221 -1.76 -11.61 17.48
N ASP A 222 -1.64 -11.73 18.80
CA ASP A 222 -2.77 -12.02 19.70
C ASP A 222 -3.85 -10.92 19.70
N GLY A 223 -3.51 -9.73 19.25
CA GLY A 223 -4.42 -8.59 19.07
C GLY A 223 -5.21 -8.62 17.77
N ILE A 224 -4.94 -9.55 16.86
CA ILE A 224 -5.62 -9.71 15.57
C ILE A 224 -6.64 -10.85 15.68
N LYS A 225 -7.88 -10.57 15.33
CA LYS A 225 -9.03 -11.49 15.49
C LYS A 225 -9.72 -11.69 14.14
N ILE A 226 -9.14 -12.51 13.28
CA ILE A 226 -9.68 -12.86 11.95
C ILE A 226 -10.25 -14.28 11.97
#